data_2ace2d55606ed5540c409f2d3838f4d5
#
_entry.id   2ace2d55606ed5540c409f2d3838f4d5
#
_cell.length_a   1.000
_cell.length_b   1.000
_cell.length_c   1.000
_cell.angle_alpha   90.00
_cell.angle_beta   90.00
_cell.angle_gamma   90.00
#
_symmetry.space_group_name_H-M   'P 1'
#
loop_
_entity.id
_entity.type
_entity.pdbx_description
1 polymer ?
#
loop_
_entity_poly.entity_id
_entity_poly.type
_entity_poly.pdbx_seq_one_letter_code
_entity_poly.pdbx_strand_id
1 'polypeptide(L)'
;MSLEQRVGQLFMVRPEQLAGEASRLAASSQLGAALERFPVGGVCLFSQNMQTAQQVEDFLAQAHSCWRNAGIPSPFLAVDEEGGDLVARVANSGLFNVGRVPNMGEVGASGDPARAADVGAANAGYLADIGFNVDFAPVADVLTNPNNPVIGPRSFGSDPQLVGDMVAVQVKAMLEAGVLPCAKHFPGHGDTSEDSHTGAAVTQRTAQELAACEYVPFKKAISAGCPMVMVGHIQAPQVNGDNLPASLSSQMIDGVLRGELGFEGVVVADSFEMGAVIQAFDAGEAAVRFIQA
;
A
#
# COMPACT_ATOMS: atom_id res chain seq x y z
N MET A 1 15.67 19.48 -8.82
CA MET A 1 16.00 18.08 -9.10
C MET A 1 16.28 17.89 -10.58
N SER A 2 17.33 17.11 -10.93
CA SER A 2 17.57 16.67 -12.31
C SER A 2 16.45 15.77 -12.82
N LEU A 3 16.46 15.40 -14.11
CA LEU A 3 15.48 14.44 -14.64
C LEU A 3 15.63 13.08 -13.97
N GLU A 4 16.85 12.58 -13.80
CA GLU A 4 17.15 11.31 -13.13
C GLU A 4 16.64 11.31 -11.69
N GLN A 5 16.85 12.41 -10.95
CA GLN A 5 16.31 12.55 -9.60
C GLN A 5 14.78 12.52 -9.59
N ARG A 6 14.12 13.21 -10.53
CA ARG A 6 12.64 13.21 -10.62
C ARG A 6 12.09 11.82 -10.97
N VAL A 7 12.73 11.12 -11.90
CA VAL A 7 12.34 9.76 -12.27
C VAL A 7 12.58 8.81 -11.09
N GLY A 8 13.72 8.93 -10.42
CA GLY A 8 14.02 8.11 -9.22
C GLY A 8 12.98 8.25 -8.12
N GLN A 9 12.42 9.46 -7.91
CA GLN A 9 11.38 9.68 -6.90
C GLN A 9 10.08 8.89 -7.16
N LEU A 10 9.87 8.36 -8.36
CA LEU A 10 8.71 7.50 -8.68
C LEU A 10 8.87 6.07 -8.18
N PHE A 11 10.02 5.70 -7.65
CA PHE A 11 10.32 4.34 -7.21
C PHE A 11 10.39 4.24 -5.69
N MET A 12 9.72 3.23 -5.15
CA MET A 12 9.90 2.73 -3.81
C MET A 12 10.37 1.27 -3.89
N VAL A 13 11.41 0.93 -3.13
CA VAL A 13 12.09 -0.37 -3.22
C VAL A 13 12.39 -0.93 -1.83
N ARG A 14 12.73 -2.21 -1.73
CA ARG A 14 13.36 -2.71 -0.51
C ARG A 14 14.82 -2.26 -0.46
N PRO A 15 15.38 -2.03 0.74
CA PRO A 15 16.77 -1.56 0.89
C PRO A 15 17.79 -2.44 0.18
N GLU A 16 17.64 -3.77 0.26
CA GLU A 16 18.53 -4.74 -0.37
C GLU A 16 18.45 -4.76 -1.91
N GLN A 17 17.31 -4.37 -2.48
CA GLN A 17 17.18 -4.22 -3.95
C GLN A 17 18.01 -3.06 -4.47
N LEU A 18 18.13 -1.99 -3.66
CA LEU A 18 18.86 -0.80 -4.05
C LEU A 18 20.37 -0.95 -3.85
N ALA A 19 20.80 -1.51 -2.72
CA ALA A 19 22.20 -1.48 -2.27
C ALA A 19 22.75 -2.84 -1.81
N GLY A 20 22.06 -3.93 -2.13
CA GLY A 20 22.47 -5.30 -1.82
C GLY A 20 22.24 -5.70 -0.36
N GLU A 21 22.55 -6.94 -0.01
CA GLU A 21 22.27 -7.58 1.28
C GLU A 21 22.79 -6.80 2.50
N ALA A 22 23.92 -6.09 2.37
CA ALA A 22 24.45 -5.28 3.46
C ALA A 22 23.52 -4.12 3.88
N SER A 23 22.63 -3.67 2.99
CA SER A 23 21.64 -2.62 3.27
C SER A 23 20.30 -3.16 3.73
N ARG A 24 20.13 -4.46 3.82
CA ARG A 24 18.89 -5.09 4.28
C ARG A 24 18.52 -4.68 5.70
N LEU A 25 19.51 -4.50 6.56
CA LEU A 25 19.34 -4.22 8.00
C LEU A 25 19.93 -2.89 8.47
N ALA A 26 20.63 -2.18 7.58
CA ALA A 26 21.30 -0.94 7.97
C ALA A 26 21.28 0.10 6.84
N ALA A 27 20.97 1.33 7.18
CA ALA A 27 21.15 2.48 6.28
C ALA A 27 22.64 2.83 6.21
N SER A 28 23.41 2.03 5.47
CA SER A 28 24.85 2.07 5.38
C SER A 28 25.37 3.10 4.38
N SER A 29 26.70 3.29 4.35
CA SER A 29 27.36 4.08 3.28
C SER A 29 27.09 3.53 1.88
N GLN A 30 26.82 2.22 1.76
CA GLN A 30 26.43 1.58 0.50
C GLN A 30 25.05 2.07 0.03
N LEU A 31 24.10 2.24 0.97
CA LEU A 31 22.80 2.84 0.65
C LEU A 31 22.97 4.29 0.18
N GLY A 32 23.82 5.09 0.85
CA GLY A 32 24.14 6.44 0.42
C GLY A 32 24.73 6.51 -0.99
N ALA A 33 25.72 5.66 -1.27
CA ALA A 33 26.33 5.59 -2.61
C ALA A 33 25.35 5.08 -3.69
N ALA A 34 24.44 4.18 -3.34
CA ALA A 34 23.40 3.73 -4.26
C ALA A 34 22.39 4.82 -4.59
N LEU A 35 22.03 5.66 -3.61
CA LEU A 35 21.13 6.81 -3.81
C LEU A 35 21.70 7.89 -4.71
N GLU A 36 23.03 8.09 -4.74
CA GLU A 36 23.68 8.99 -5.69
C GLU A 36 23.47 8.52 -7.14
N ARG A 37 23.38 7.22 -7.34
CA ARG A 37 23.18 6.59 -8.66
C ARG A 37 21.71 6.35 -8.99
N PHE A 38 20.92 5.97 -8.01
CA PHE A 38 19.49 5.65 -8.14
C PHE A 38 18.71 6.40 -7.04
N PRO A 39 18.33 7.65 -7.27
CA PRO A 39 17.75 8.55 -6.26
C PRO A 39 16.27 8.22 -6.01
N VAL A 40 15.97 7.03 -5.47
CA VAL A 40 14.60 6.55 -5.22
C VAL A 40 13.85 7.41 -4.20
N GLY A 41 12.50 7.44 -4.32
CA GLY A 41 11.62 8.23 -3.46
C GLY A 41 11.42 7.64 -2.06
N GLY A 42 11.70 6.35 -1.87
CA GLY A 42 11.54 5.73 -0.56
C GLY A 42 11.92 4.26 -0.52
N VAL A 43 11.77 3.70 0.67
CA VAL A 43 11.94 2.27 0.92
C VAL A 43 10.72 1.71 1.65
N CYS A 44 10.38 0.45 1.34
CA CYS A 44 9.41 -0.33 2.08
C CYS A 44 10.13 -1.44 2.85
N LEU A 45 9.88 -1.54 4.16
CA LEU A 45 10.45 -2.57 5.01
C LEU A 45 9.49 -3.75 5.15
N PHE A 46 10.05 -4.94 4.99
CA PHE A 46 9.38 -6.22 5.18
C PHE A 46 9.95 -6.94 6.41
N SER A 47 9.36 -8.07 6.80
CA SER A 47 9.82 -8.82 7.97
C SER A 47 11.31 -9.20 7.92
N GLN A 48 11.86 -9.47 6.73
CA GLN A 48 13.30 -9.74 6.57
C GLN A 48 14.20 -8.54 6.84
N ASN A 49 13.64 -7.33 6.87
CA ASN A 49 14.36 -6.09 7.17
C ASN A 49 14.36 -5.75 8.68
N MET A 50 13.74 -6.59 9.51
CA MET A 50 13.54 -6.34 10.94
C MET A 50 14.15 -7.48 11.75
N GLN A 51 15.16 -7.21 12.58
CA GLN A 51 15.81 -8.18 13.47
C GLN A 51 15.71 -7.80 14.94
N THR A 52 15.87 -6.52 15.26
CA THR A 52 15.68 -5.97 16.60
C THR A 52 15.00 -4.61 16.50
N ALA A 53 14.29 -4.18 17.56
CA ALA A 53 13.67 -2.86 17.61
C ALA A 53 14.70 -1.75 17.33
N GLN A 54 15.81 -1.74 18.05
CA GLN A 54 16.87 -0.74 17.91
C GLN A 54 17.42 -0.68 16.47
N GLN A 55 17.59 -1.84 15.81
CA GLN A 55 18.09 -1.88 14.43
C GLN A 55 17.11 -1.21 13.46
N VAL A 56 15.80 -1.40 13.64
CA VAL A 56 14.77 -0.78 12.80
C VAL A 56 14.75 0.73 13.03
N GLU A 57 14.73 1.17 14.27
CA GLU A 57 14.77 2.60 14.64
C GLU A 57 16.02 3.29 14.08
N ASP A 58 17.20 2.67 14.27
CA ASP A 58 18.47 3.19 13.73
C ASP A 58 18.45 3.28 12.20
N PHE A 59 17.89 2.26 11.52
CA PHE A 59 17.73 2.28 10.06
C PHE A 59 16.89 3.46 9.60
N LEU A 60 15.70 3.63 10.18
CA LEU A 60 14.76 4.68 9.80
C LEU A 60 15.32 6.08 10.08
N ALA A 61 15.96 6.27 11.23
CA ALA A 61 16.61 7.52 11.58
C ALA A 61 17.78 7.88 10.63
N GLN A 62 18.61 6.89 10.28
CA GLN A 62 19.75 7.09 9.38
C GLN A 62 19.32 7.28 7.91
N ALA A 63 18.22 6.68 7.49
CA ALA A 63 17.69 6.82 6.12
C ALA A 63 17.50 8.30 5.75
N HIS A 64 16.89 9.11 6.61
CA HIS A 64 16.74 10.55 6.36
C HIS A 64 18.08 11.27 6.08
N SER A 65 19.16 10.84 6.74
CA SER A 65 20.49 11.40 6.53
C SER A 65 21.08 10.96 5.18
N CYS A 66 20.85 9.70 4.75
CA CYS A 66 21.28 9.21 3.45
C CYS A 66 20.62 10.00 2.31
N TRP A 67 19.29 10.20 2.34
CA TRP A 67 18.57 10.98 1.34
C TRP A 67 19.00 12.44 1.30
N ARG A 68 19.15 13.05 2.48
CA ARG A 68 19.64 14.44 2.59
C ARG A 68 21.04 14.61 1.99
N ASN A 69 21.95 13.68 2.28
CA ASN A 69 23.32 13.72 1.76
C ASN A 69 23.36 13.50 0.24
N ALA A 70 22.43 12.71 -0.31
CA ALA A 70 22.26 12.54 -1.75
C ALA A 70 21.59 13.77 -2.43
N GLY A 71 21.16 14.78 -1.67
CA GLY A 71 20.55 15.99 -2.19
C GLY A 71 19.15 15.79 -2.80
N ILE A 72 18.40 14.81 -2.27
CA ILE A 72 17.03 14.46 -2.72
C ILE A 72 16.03 14.65 -1.57
N PRO A 73 14.71 14.72 -1.86
CA PRO A 73 13.68 14.86 -0.83
C PRO A 73 13.73 13.77 0.24
N SER A 74 13.19 14.07 1.42
CA SER A 74 13.03 13.07 2.49
C SER A 74 12.30 11.83 1.99
N PRO A 75 12.74 10.62 2.38
CA PRO A 75 12.17 9.39 1.88
C PRO A 75 10.77 9.12 2.39
N PHE A 76 9.98 8.40 1.62
CA PHE A 76 8.90 7.58 2.15
C PHE A 76 9.51 6.34 2.83
N LEU A 77 9.19 6.16 4.10
CA LEU A 77 9.62 5.03 4.93
C LEU A 77 8.35 4.22 5.23
N ALA A 78 8.10 3.20 4.41
CA ALA A 78 6.84 2.50 4.36
C ALA A 78 6.89 1.11 4.99
N VAL A 79 5.72 0.65 5.42
CA VAL A 79 5.47 -0.70 5.90
C VAL A 79 4.02 -1.11 5.60
N ASP A 80 3.72 -2.41 5.60
CA ASP A 80 2.36 -2.94 5.64
C ASP A 80 1.98 -3.25 7.09
N GLU A 81 1.17 -2.41 7.70
CA GLU A 81 0.67 -2.57 9.07
C GLU A 81 -0.86 -2.48 9.09
N GLU A 82 -1.52 -3.40 8.37
CA GLU A 82 -2.97 -3.44 8.24
C GLU A 82 -3.67 -3.77 9.56
N GLY A 83 -2.98 -4.51 10.42
CA GLY A 83 -3.51 -5.13 11.61
C GLY A 83 -3.82 -6.62 11.43
N GLY A 84 -4.23 -7.25 12.52
CA GLY A 84 -4.55 -8.67 12.56
C GLY A 84 -3.36 -9.61 12.46
N ASP A 85 -3.67 -10.87 12.22
CA ASP A 85 -2.69 -11.95 12.29
C ASP A 85 -1.93 -12.16 10.96
N LEU A 86 -2.38 -11.57 9.84
CA LEU A 86 -1.83 -11.81 8.51
C LEU A 86 -0.84 -10.74 8.06
N VAL A 87 -1.21 -9.46 8.15
CA VAL A 87 -0.42 -8.35 7.61
C VAL A 87 -0.32 -7.23 8.64
N ALA A 88 0.50 -7.46 9.66
CA ALA A 88 0.90 -6.48 10.66
C ALA A 88 2.38 -6.73 10.96
N ARG A 89 3.26 -6.16 10.11
CA ARG A 89 4.66 -6.56 10.09
C ARG A 89 5.42 -6.12 11.34
N VAL A 90 5.05 -4.98 11.90
CA VAL A 90 5.64 -4.45 13.14
C VAL A 90 5.03 -5.16 14.35
N ALA A 91 3.70 -5.19 14.46
CA ALA A 91 3.02 -5.81 15.61
C ALA A 91 3.30 -7.32 15.70
N ASN A 92 3.28 -8.03 14.57
CA ASN A 92 3.52 -9.47 14.54
C ASN A 92 5.02 -9.85 14.58
N SER A 93 5.93 -8.88 14.51
CA SER A 93 7.38 -9.15 14.63
C SER A 93 7.79 -9.61 16.02
N GLY A 94 7.05 -9.22 17.05
CA GLY A 94 7.41 -9.43 18.44
C GLY A 94 8.60 -8.60 18.92
N LEU A 95 9.10 -7.67 18.07
CA LEU A 95 10.24 -6.82 18.39
C LEU A 95 9.85 -5.59 19.23
N PHE A 96 8.63 -5.11 19.03
CA PHE A 96 8.11 -3.93 19.67
C PHE A 96 7.01 -4.31 20.66
N ASN A 97 6.96 -3.61 21.78
CA ASN A 97 5.95 -3.83 22.81
C ASN A 97 4.64 -3.10 22.41
N VAL A 98 4.04 -3.52 21.32
CA VAL A 98 2.73 -3.04 20.85
C VAL A 98 1.67 -4.09 21.18
N GLY A 99 0.47 -3.65 21.53
CA GLY A 99 -0.62 -4.56 21.84
C GLY A 99 -1.06 -5.39 20.61
N ARG A 100 -1.88 -6.43 20.84
CA ARG A 100 -2.52 -7.17 19.72
C ARG A 100 -3.41 -6.21 18.93
N VAL A 101 -3.16 -6.12 17.64
CA VAL A 101 -4.07 -5.43 16.71
C VAL A 101 -5.11 -6.44 16.21
N PRO A 102 -6.42 -6.16 16.30
CA PRO A 102 -7.45 -7.07 15.82
C PRO A 102 -7.41 -7.23 14.30
N ASN A 103 -7.94 -8.34 13.78
CA ASN A 103 -8.26 -8.45 12.35
C ASN A 103 -9.34 -7.43 11.97
N MET A 104 -9.24 -6.83 10.79
CA MET A 104 -10.22 -5.83 10.36
C MET A 104 -11.63 -6.40 10.23
N GLY A 105 -11.77 -7.71 9.95
CA GLY A 105 -13.06 -8.38 10.00
C GLY A 105 -13.70 -8.40 11.41
N GLU A 106 -12.88 -8.50 12.48
CA GLU A 106 -13.38 -8.38 13.87
C GLU A 106 -13.85 -6.94 14.17
N VAL A 107 -13.12 -5.94 13.63
CA VAL A 107 -13.50 -4.53 13.75
C VAL A 107 -14.80 -4.25 13.01
N GLY A 108 -14.89 -4.71 11.75
CA GLY A 108 -16.09 -4.53 10.92
C GLY A 108 -17.33 -5.23 11.50
N ALA A 109 -17.16 -6.42 12.07
CA ALA A 109 -18.26 -7.16 12.72
C ALA A 109 -18.86 -6.41 13.94
N SER A 110 -18.13 -5.44 14.50
CA SER A 110 -18.69 -4.59 15.57
C SER A 110 -19.72 -3.59 15.08
N GLY A 111 -19.72 -3.25 13.79
CA GLY A 111 -20.54 -2.20 13.21
C GLY A 111 -20.21 -0.79 13.70
N ASP A 112 -19.15 -0.59 14.49
CA ASP A 112 -18.79 0.69 15.11
C ASP A 112 -17.52 1.29 14.45
N PRO A 113 -17.67 2.35 13.65
CA PRO A 113 -16.52 3.01 13.02
C PRO A 113 -15.50 3.58 14.02
N ALA A 114 -15.90 3.91 15.25
CA ALA A 114 -14.94 4.41 16.24
C ALA A 114 -13.83 3.38 16.53
N ARG A 115 -14.14 2.07 16.49
CA ARG A 115 -13.14 1.03 16.65
C ARG A 115 -12.10 1.00 15.52
N ALA A 116 -12.52 1.32 14.29
CA ALA A 116 -11.58 1.44 13.18
C ALA A 116 -10.67 2.67 13.34
N ALA A 117 -11.22 3.78 13.84
CA ALA A 117 -10.43 4.96 14.17
C ALA A 117 -9.40 4.66 15.29
N ASP A 118 -9.81 3.95 16.35
CA ASP A 118 -8.91 3.56 17.45
C ASP A 118 -7.74 2.68 16.95
N VAL A 119 -8.04 1.71 16.07
CA VAL A 119 -6.99 0.87 15.46
C VAL A 119 -6.06 1.70 14.59
N GLY A 120 -6.61 2.57 13.73
CA GLY A 120 -5.80 3.45 12.88
C GLY A 120 -4.89 4.38 13.69
N ALA A 121 -5.42 4.98 14.75
CA ALA A 121 -4.65 5.83 15.66
C ALA A 121 -3.54 5.04 16.38
N ALA A 122 -3.85 3.85 16.86
CA ALA A 122 -2.87 3.00 17.56
C ALA A 122 -1.74 2.56 16.62
N ASN A 123 -2.07 2.04 15.43
CA ASN A 123 -1.08 1.61 14.44
C ASN A 123 -0.19 2.78 14.01
N ALA A 124 -0.79 3.89 13.58
CA ALA A 124 -0.04 5.05 13.16
C ALA A 124 0.79 5.66 14.30
N GLY A 125 0.28 5.63 15.53
CA GLY A 125 1.00 6.14 16.70
C GLY A 125 2.33 5.42 16.91
N TYR A 126 2.33 4.09 17.05
CA TYR A 126 3.60 3.39 17.23
C TYR A 126 4.47 3.39 15.97
N LEU A 127 3.89 3.41 14.77
CA LEU A 127 4.68 3.53 13.54
C LEU A 127 5.44 4.86 13.49
N ALA A 128 4.78 5.97 13.83
CA ALA A 128 5.40 7.29 13.92
C ALA A 128 6.53 7.31 14.96
N ASP A 129 6.30 6.72 16.15
CA ASP A 129 7.29 6.64 17.23
C ASP A 129 8.54 5.85 16.80
N ILE A 130 8.37 4.78 16.02
CA ILE A 130 9.47 3.97 15.46
C ILE A 130 10.21 4.71 14.34
N GLY A 131 9.52 5.60 13.59
CA GLY A 131 10.09 6.41 12.53
C GLY A 131 9.57 6.11 11.12
N PHE A 132 8.53 5.29 10.97
CA PHE A 132 7.80 5.14 9.70
C PHE A 132 6.94 6.37 9.44
N ASN A 133 6.75 6.73 8.16
CA ASN A 133 5.91 7.84 7.76
C ASN A 133 4.84 7.47 6.71
N VAL A 134 4.82 6.23 6.25
CA VAL A 134 3.80 5.66 5.35
C VAL A 134 3.39 4.29 5.87
N ASP A 135 2.08 4.06 5.91
CA ASP A 135 1.52 2.73 6.12
C ASP A 135 0.65 2.35 4.93
N PHE A 136 0.91 1.19 4.33
CA PHE A 136 0.07 0.63 3.27
C PHE A 136 -1.19 0.00 3.86
N ALA A 137 -1.98 0.85 4.52
CA ALA A 137 -3.30 0.64 5.08
C ALA A 137 -4.13 1.94 4.92
N PRO A 138 -5.45 1.89 4.96
CA PRO A 138 -6.34 0.75 5.23
C PRO A 138 -6.61 -0.14 4.02
N VAL A 139 -7.03 -1.39 4.29
CA VAL A 139 -7.61 -2.27 3.28
C VAL A 139 -9.04 -1.80 3.00
N ALA A 140 -9.28 -1.36 1.76
CA ALA A 140 -10.56 -0.83 1.29
C ALA A 140 -11.37 -1.87 0.47
N ASP A 141 -10.90 -3.11 0.43
CA ASP A 141 -11.53 -4.20 -0.30
C ASP A 141 -12.84 -4.63 0.38
N VAL A 142 -13.92 -4.74 -0.40
CA VAL A 142 -15.22 -5.25 0.05
C VAL A 142 -15.25 -6.76 -0.16
N LEU A 143 -15.33 -7.55 0.91
CA LEU A 143 -15.28 -9.02 0.86
C LEU A 143 -16.60 -9.60 0.33
N THR A 144 -16.85 -9.47 -0.96
CA THR A 144 -18.06 -9.99 -1.62
C THR A 144 -17.95 -11.48 -1.94
N ASN A 145 -16.72 -12.00 -2.13
CA ASN A 145 -16.45 -13.42 -2.21
C ASN A 145 -15.99 -13.96 -0.85
N PRO A 146 -16.82 -14.70 -0.10
CA PRO A 146 -16.45 -15.22 1.22
C PRO A 146 -15.33 -16.26 1.18
N ASN A 147 -15.03 -16.82 0.00
CA ASN A 147 -13.95 -17.78 -0.22
C ASN A 147 -12.67 -17.11 -0.76
N ASN A 148 -12.59 -15.79 -0.73
CA ASN A 148 -11.41 -15.08 -1.18
C ASN A 148 -10.19 -15.46 -0.32
N PRO A 149 -9.11 -16.03 -0.93
CA PRO A 149 -7.97 -16.56 -0.19
C PRO A 149 -6.98 -15.50 0.27
N VAL A 150 -7.09 -14.27 -0.26
CA VAL A 150 -6.10 -13.20 -0.07
C VAL A 150 -6.58 -12.15 0.92
N ILE A 151 -7.82 -11.71 0.78
CA ILE A 151 -8.38 -10.63 1.59
C ILE A 151 -8.95 -11.17 2.90
N GLY A 152 -9.96 -12.02 2.86
CA GLY A 152 -10.51 -12.67 4.05
C GLY A 152 -10.64 -11.71 5.24
N PRO A 153 -9.98 -12.03 6.39
CA PRO A 153 -10.08 -11.25 7.63
C PRO A 153 -9.41 -9.87 7.57
N ARG A 154 -8.68 -9.53 6.50
CA ARG A 154 -8.09 -8.21 6.27
C ARG A 154 -9.15 -7.16 5.93
N SER A 155 -10.32 -7.56 5.36
CA SER A 155 -11.43 -6.66 5.06
C SER A 155 -12.29 -6.39 6.28
N PHE A 156 -12.88 -5.20 6.35
CA PHE A 156 -13.93 -4.86 7.34
C PHE A 156 -15.26 -5.59 7.11
N GLY A 157 -15.45 -6.22 5.96
CA GLY A 157 -16.66 -7.00 5.66
C GLY A 157 -17.16 -6.91 4.22
N SER A 158 -18.43 -7.28 4.03
CA SER A 158 -19.06 -7.38 2.71
C SER A 158 -20.04 -6.25 2.38
N ASP A 159 -20.32 -5.35 3.32
CA ASP A 159 -21.15 -4.17 3.09
C ASP A 159 -20.26 -2.99 2.65
N PRO A 160 -20.37 -2.50 1.41
CA PRO A 160 -19.52 -1.43 0.91
C PRO A 160 -19.67 -0.12 1.68
N GLN A 161 -20.84 0.16 2.24
CA GLN A 161 -21.06 1.37 3.01
C GLN A 161 -20.32 1.29 4.36
N LEU A 162 -20.45 0.16 5.06
CA LEU A 162 -19.74 -0.07 6.31
C LEU A 162 -18.23 -0.06 6.10
N VAL A 163 -17.72 -0.81 5.09
CA VAL A 163 -16.28 -0.82 4.76
C VAL A 163 -15.79 0.61 4.51
N GLY A 164 -16.54 1.37 3.71
CA GLY A 164 -16.18 2.75 3.41
C GLY A 164 -16.18 3.67 4.63
N ASP A 165 -17.12 3.52 5.58
CA ASP A 165 -17.14 4.30 6.82
C ASP A 165 -15.95 3.96 7.72
N MET A 166 -15.62 2.66 7.87
CA MET A 166 -14.44 2.20 8.61
C MET A 166 -13.14 2.74 8.01
N VAL A 167 -12.98 2.63 6.68
CA VAL A 167 -11.83 3.16 5.94
C VAL A 167 -11.67 4.67 6.12
N ALA A 168 -12.76 5.43 6.01
CA ALA A 168 -12.71 6.89 6.11
C ALA A 168 -12.26 7.39 7.49
N VAL A 169 -12.73 6.76 8.56
CA VAL A 169 -12.32 7.16 9.92
C VAL A 169 -10.90 6.69 10.23
N GLN A 170 -10.48 5.53 9.73
CA GLN A 170 -9.12 5.04 9.87
C GLN A 170 -8.12 5.95 9.16
N VAL A 171 -8.41 6.37 7.91
CA VAL A 171 -7.60 7.36 7.17
C VAL A 171 -7.40 8.64 7.99
N LYS A 172 -8.47 9.20 8.56
CA LYS A 172 -8.38 10.42 9.37
C LYS A 172 -7.50 10.24 10.61
N ALA A 173 -7.71 9.14 11.33
CA ALA A 173 -6.95 8.83 12.54
C ALA A 173 -5.45 8.65 12.26
N MET A 174 -5.10 7.99 11.14
CA MET A 174 -3.70 7.82 10.73
C MET A 174 -3.05 9.16 10.36
N LEU A 175 -3.76 10.02 9.62
CA LEU A 175 -3.27 11.36 9.27
C LEU A 175 -3.06 12.23 10.52
N GLU A 176 -3.99 12.19 11.49
CA GLU A 176 -3.87 12.89 12.76
C GLU A 176 -2.66 12.42 13.59
N ALA A 177 -2.31 11.13 13.50
CA ALA A 177 -1.12 10.56 14.11
C ALA A 177 0.19 10.83 13.32
N GLY A 178 0.12 11.46 12.15
CA GLY A 178 1.29 11.86 11.35
C GLY A 178 1.85 10.80 10.42
N VAL A 179 1.12 9.70 10.16
CA VAL A 179 1.48 8.66 9.17
C VAL A 179 0.56 8.77 7.96
N LEU A 180 1.13 8.69 6.76
CA LEU A 180 0.40 8.75 5.50
C LEU A 180 -0.27 7.40 5.21
N PRO A 181 -1.61 7.33 5.19
CA PRO A 181 -2.33 6.13 4.81
C PRO A 181 -2.33 5.91 3.31
N CYS A 182 -2.42 4.64 2.88
CA CYS A 182 -2.58 4.23 1.51
C CYS A 182 -3.74 3.24 1.38
N ALA A 183 -4.88 3.68 0.87
CA ALA A 183 -6.04 2.81 0.67
C ALA A 183 -5.79 1.78 -0.44
N LYS A 184 -6.08 0.49 -0.18
CA LYS A 184 -5.76 -0.62 -1.07
C LYS A 184 -6.82 -1.73 -1.07
N HIS A 185 -6.94 -2.52 -2.14
CA HIS A 185 -6.20 -2.55 -3.40
C HIS A 185 -7.15 -2.16 -4.54
N PHE A 186 -7.03 -0.94 -5.06
CA PHE A 186 -7.91 -0.47 -6.15
C PHE A 186 -7.76 -1.36 -7.40
N PRO A 187 -8.81 -1.74 -8.13
CA PRO A 187 -10.22 -1.30 -7.99
C PRO A 187 -11.04 -2.07 -6.96
N GLY A 188 -10.50 -3.03 -6.24
CA GLY A 188 -11.13 -3.88 -5.24
C GLY A 188 -10.79 -5.35 -5.46
N HIS A 189 -10.12 -5.97 -4.47
CA HIS A 189 -9.64 -7.36 -4.52
C HIS A 189 -10.63 -8.35 -3.85
N GLY A 190 -11.66 -7.85 -3.17
CA GLY A 190 -12.53 -8.69 -2.33
C GLY A 190 -13.51 -9.61 -3.09
N ASP A 191 -13.72 -9.38 -4.39
CA ASP A 191 -14.55 -10.20 -5.28
C ASP A 191 -13.77 -11.36 -5.93
N THR A 192 -12.45 -11.26 -6.02
CA THR A 192 -11.62 -12.20 -6.76
C THR A 192 -11.58 -13.57 -6.08
N SER A 193 -11.38 -14.64 -6.87
CA SER A 193 -11.22 -16.01 -6.40
C SER A 193 -9.77 -16.47 -6.38
N GLU A 194 -8.84 -15.68 -6.93
CA GLU A 194 -7.44 -16.05 -7.14
C GLU A 194 -6.51 -15.05 -6.48
N ASP A 195 -5.34 -15.54 -6.08
CA ASP A 195 -4.30 -14.76 -5.45
C ASP A 195 -3.40 -14.11 -6.50
N SER A 196 -3.38 -12.78 -6.52
CA SER A 196 -2.53 -11.99 -7.42
C SER A 196 -1.01 -12.19 -7.17
N HIS A 197 -0.62 -12.77 -6.02
CA HIS A 197 0.76 -13.15 -5.78
C HIS A 197 1.20 -14.36 -6.63
N THR A 198 0.25 -15.22 -7.01
CA THR A 198 0.53 -16.48 -7.73
C THR A 198 0.08 -16.46 -9.18
N GLY A 199 -0.85 -15.60 -9.55
CA GLY A 199 -1.43 -15.54 -10.89
C GLY A 199 -2.35 -14.34 -11.10
N ALA A 200 -3.13 -14.35 -12.16
CA ALA A 200 -4.03 -13.25 -12.49
C ALA A 200 -5.28 -13.29 -11.59
N ALA A 201 -5.44 -12.29 -10.75
CA ALA A 201 -6.69 -12.03 -10.04
C ALA A 201 -7.65 -11.31 -11.00
N VAL A 202 -8.86 -11.84 -11.18
CA VAL A 202 -9.83 -11.32 -12.16
C VAL A 202 -11.15 -11.01 -11.47
N THR A 203 -11.69 -9.81 -11.69
CA THR A 203 -13.11 -9.52 -11.43
C THR A 203 -13.90 -9.50 -12.73
N GLN A 204 -15.06 -10.16 -12.73
CA GLN A 204 -15.98 -10.17 -13.88
C GLN A 204 -17.04 -9.06 -13.78
N ARG A 205 -16.94 -8.19 -12.80
CA ARG A 205 -17.90 -7.11 -12.56
C ARG A 205 -17.82 -6.04 -13.64
N THR A 206 -18.99 -5.56 -14.02
CA THR A 206 -19.15 -4.40 -14.89
C THR A 206 -18.75 -3.11 -14.17
N ALA A 207 -18.49 -2.04 -14.91
CA ALA A 207 -18.22 -0.71 -14.34
C ALA A 207 -19.32 -0.26 -13.37
N GLN A 208 -20.60 -0.55 -13.69
CA GLN A 208 -21.73 -0.19 -12.82
C GLN A 208 -21.72 -0.97 -11.50
N GLU A 209 -21.39 -2.26 -11.52
CA GLU A 209 -21.29 -3.10 -10.33
C GLU A 209 -20.11 -2.68 -9.45
N LEU A 210 -18.94 -2.40 -10.06
CA LEU A 210 -17.79 -1.86 -9.32
C LEU A 210 -18.11 -0.49 -8.68
N ALA A 211 -18.79 0.38 -9.40
CA ALA A 211 -19.19 1.70 -8.90
C ALA A 211 -20.17 1.61 -7.72
N ALA A 212 -21.03 0.58 -7.72
CA ALA A 212 -22.00 0.36 -6.64
C ALA A 212 -21.42 -0.35 -5.41
N CYS A 213 -20.26 -0.98 -5.54
CA CYS A 213 -19.66 -1.80 -4.49
C CYS A 213 -18.20 -1.41 -4.22
N GLU A 214 -17.26 -1.89 -5.06
CA GLU A 214 -15.82 -1.81 -4.81
C GLU A 214 -15.30 -0.36 -4.75
N TYR A 215 -15.86 0.57 -5.55
CA TYR A 215 -15.41 1.97 -5.55
C TYR A 215 -15.93 2.77 -4.36
N VAL A 216 -16.93 2.29 -3.63
CA VAL A 216 -17.53 3.01 -2.50
C VAL A 216 -16.51 3.32 -1.40
N PRO A 217 -15.72 2.34 -0.89
CA PRO A 217 -14.70 2.62 0.11
C PRO A 217 -13.61 3.58 -0.37
N PHE A 218 -13.19 3.47 -1.64
CA PHE A 218 -12.18 4.39 -2.20
C PHE A 218 -12.73 5.83 -2.31
N LYS A 219 -13.98 6.02 -2.73
CA LYS A 219 -14.63 7.35 -2.72
C LYS A 219 -14.65 7.95 -1.32
N LYS A 220 -14.95 7.15 -0.29
CA LYS A 220 -14.94 7.61 1.10
C LYS A 220 -13.53 7.87 1.61
N ALA A 221 -12.52 7.05 1.25
CA ALA A 221 -11.12 7.30 1.56
C ALA A 221 -10.63 8.64 0.97
N ILE A 222 -10.92 8.88 -0.31
CA ILE A 222 -10.57 10.13 -1.03
C ILE A 222 -11.24 11.32 -0.34
N SER A 223 -12.53 11.22 -0.02
CA SER A 223 -13.28 12.27 0.68
C SER A 223 -12.76 12.51 2.11
N ALA A 224 -12.14 11.51 2.74
CA ALA A 224 -11.48 11.62 4.03
C ALA A 224 -10.07 12.24 3.96
N GLY A 225 -9.56 12.52 2.75
CA GLY A 225 -8.25 13.11 2.52
C GLY A 225 -7.12 12.09 2.38
N CYS A 226 -7.41 10.84 2.03
CA CYS A 226 -6.39 9.82 1.82
C CYS A 226 -5.37 10.28 0.76
N PRO A 227 -4.06 10.39 1.11
CA PRO A 227 -3.08 10.94 0.20
C PRO A 227 -2.56 9.94 -0.83
N MET A 228 -2.75 8.64 -0.58
CA MET A 228 -2.24 7.56 -1.43
C MET A 228 -3.32 6.51 -1.70
N VAL A 229 -3.33 5.98 -2.93
CA VAL A 229 -4.14 4.80 -3.30
C VAL A 229 -3.22 3.79 -3.99
N MET A 230 -3.24 2.55 -3.50
CA MET A 230 -2.51 1.45 -4.12
C MET A 230 -3.41 0.74 -5.12
N VAL A 231 -2.92 0.64 -6.36
CA VAL A 231 -3.59 -0.07 -7.45
C VAL A 231 -3.05 -1.49 -7.53
N GLY A 232 -3.93 -2.44 -7.32
CA GLY A 232 -3.61 -3.88 -7.38
C GLY A 232 -3.48 -4.40 -8.81
N HIS A 233 -2.88 -5.59 -8.94
CA HIS A 233 -2.73 -6.26 -10.22
C HIS A 233 -3.99 -7.10 -10.58
N ILE A 234 -5.15 -6.44 -10.54
CA ILE A 234 -6.47 -7.05 -10.77
C ILE A 234 -6.90 -6.77 -12.20
N GLN A 235 -7.24 -7.80 -12.93
CA GLN A 235 -7.84 -7.68 -14.27
C GLN A 235 -9.34 -7.39 -14.14
N ALA A 236 -9.81 -6.39 -14.88
CA ALA A 236 -11.22 -6.00 -14.95
C ALA A 236 -11.67 -5.90 -16.42
N PRO A 237 -11.77 -7.03 -17.14
CA PRO A 237 -12.00 -7.02 -18.59
C PRO A 237 -13.30 -6.35 -19.02
N GLN A 238 -14.33 -6.34 -18.16
CA GLN A 238 -15.60 -5.66 -18.44
C GLN A 238 -15.48 -4.12 -18.40
N VAL A 239 -14.39 -3.59 -17.82
CA VAL A 239 -14.09 -2.15 -17.75
C VAL A 239 -12.99 -1.77 -18.73
N ASN A 240 -11.90 -2.53 -18.77
CA ASN A 240 -10.75 -2.26 -19.64
C ASN A 240 -11.00 -2.62 -21.11
N GLY A 241 -11.87 -3.60 -21.37
CA GLY A 241 -12.02 -4.22 -22.69
C GLY A 241 -10.91 -5.23 -23.02
N ASP A 242 -9.97 -5.46 -22.12
CA ASP A 242 -8.87 -6.41 -22.23
C ASP A 242 -8.51 -7.01 -20.85
N ASN A 243 -7.48 -7.86 -20.79
CA ASN A 243 -6.99 -8.50 -19.58
C ASN A 243 -5.76 -7.78 -18.97
N LEU A 244 -5.57 -6.50 -19.27
CA LEU A 244 -4.49 -5.73 -18.67
C LEU A 244 -4.79 -5.52 -17.16
N PRO A 245 -3.83 -5.76 -16.26
CA PRO A 245 -4.02 -5.45 -14.84
C PRO A 245 -4.33 -3.97 -14.61
N ALA A 246 -5.19 -3.68 -13.66
CA ALA A 246 -5.60 -2.31 -13.32
C ALA A 246 -4.40 -1.38 -13.08
N SER A 247 -3.34 -1.88 -12.46
CA SER A 247 -2.08 -1.14 -12.25
C SER A 247 -1.35 -0.72 -13.54
N LEU A 248 -1.68 -1.33 -14.68
CA LEU A 248 -1.06 -1.00 -15.97
C LEU A 248 -2.06 -0.39 -16.97
N SER A 249 -3.26 -0.06 -16.51
CA SER A 249 -4.37 0.40 -17.34
C SER A 249 -4.66 1.88 -17.16
N SER A 250 -4.47 2.69 -18.20
CA SER A 250 -4.89 4.11 -18.21
C SER A 250 -6.40 4.25 -18.03
N GLN A 251 -7.21 3.29 -18.52
CA GLN A 251 -8.65 3.32 -18.27
C GLN A 251 -8.96 3.23 -16.77
N MET A 252 -8.22 2.42 -16.01
CA MET A 252 -8.43 2.27 -14.56
C MET A 252 -7.82 3.41 -13.76
N ILE A 253 -6.60 3.85 -14.11
CA ILE A 253 -5.90 4.89 -13.36
C ILE A 253 -6.41 6.28 -13.77
N ASP A 254 -6.22 6.67 -15.02
CA ASP A 254 -6.64 8.00 -15.48
C ASP A 254 -8.17 8.11 -15.63
N GLY A 255 -8.82 7.11 -16.23
CA GLY A 255 -10.25 7.15 -16.49
C GLY A 255 -11.08 7.05 -15.22
N VAL A 256 -10.87 6.01 -14.41
CA VAL A 256 -11.69 5.74 -13.23
C VAL A 256 -11.14 6.45 -12.00
N LEU A 257 -9.90 6.12 -11.56
CA LEU A 257 -9.39 6.62 -10.28
C LEU A 257 -9.21 8.15 -10.30
N ARG A 258 -8.60 8.70 -11.34
CA ARG A 258 -8.42 10.15 -11.51
C ARG A 258 -9.70 10.84 -11.96
N GLY A 259 -10.31 10.35 -13.06
CA GLY A 259 -11.43 11.01 -13.73
C GLY A 259 -12.77 10.84 -13.01
N GLU A 260 -13.17 9.60 -12.69
CA GLU A 260 -14.50 9.34 -12.09
C GLU A 260 -14.48 9.54 -10.55
N LEU A 261 -13.44 9.03 -9.86
CA LEU A 261 -13.34 9.13 -8.41
C LEU A 261 -12.72 10.45 -7.94
N GLY A 262 -12.07 11.20 -8.83
CA GLY A 262 -11.48 12.51 -8.52
C GLY A 262 -10.24 12.44 -7.64
N PHE A 263 -9.47 11.35 -7.68
CA PHE A 263 -8.27 11.21 -6.87
C PHE A 263 -7.11 12.04 -7.43
N GLU A 264 -6.59 12.98 -6.67
CA GLU A 264 -5.47 13.85 -7.03
C GLU A 264 -4.14 13.50 -6.32
N GLY A 265 -4.18 12.54 -5.39
CA GLY A 265 -3.03 12.12 -4.58
C GLY A 265 -2.03 11.21 -5.32
N VAL A 266 -1.19 10.54 -4.58
CA VAL A 266 -0.17 9.61 -5.10
C VAL A 266 -0.79 8.27 -5.45
N VAL A 267 -0.66 7.84 -6.70
CA VAL A 267 -0.99 6.46 -7.12
C VAL A 267 0.23 5.59 -6.91
N VAL A 268 0.06 4.50 -6.18
CA VAL A 268 1.12 3.52 -5.91
C VAL A 268 0.74 2.21 -6.61
N ALA A 269 1.65 1.61 -7.36
CA ALA A 269 1.44 0.23 -7.82
C ALA A 269 1.67 -0.74 -6.67
N ASP A 270 0.92 -1.82 -6.62
CA ASP A 270 1.32 -2.99 -5.85
C ASP A 270 2.65 -3.56 -6.41
N SER A 271 3.28 -4.48 -5.70
CA SER A 271 4.63 -4.95 -6.03
C SER A 271 4.71 -5.59 -7.43
N PHE A 272 5.57 -5.06 -8.29
CA PHE A 272 5.84 -5.64 -9.60
C PHE A 272 6.57 -7.00 -9.56
N GLU A 273 6.95 -7.49 -8.37
CA GLU A 273 7.48 -8.84 -8.19
C GLU A 273 6.37 -9.90 -8.04
N MET A 274 5.09 -9.48 -7.99
CA MET A 274 3.96 -10.41 -7.87
C MET A 274 3.73 -11.19 -9.17
N GLY A 275 3.29 -12.45 -9.03
CA GLY A 275 3.08 -13.38 -10.13
C GLY A 275 2.15 -12.85 -11.23
N ALA A 276 1.15 -12.05 -10.88
CA ALA A 276 0.24 -11.41 -11.82
C ALA A 276 0.94 -10.49 -12.85
N VAL A 277 2.13 -9.98 -12.52
CA VAL A 277 2.91 -9.10 -13.39
C VAL A 277 4.08 -9.86 -14.03
N ILE A 278 4.95 -10.50 -13.21
CA ILE A 278 6.21 -11.08 -13.72
C ILE A 278 6.00 -12.21 -14.72
N GLN A 279 4.82 -12.84 -14.75
CA GLN A 279 4.48 -13.86 -15.75
C GLN A 279 4.17 -13.28 -17.13
N ALA A 280 3.81 -12.00 -17.22
CA ALA A 280 3.39 -11.36 -18.45
C ALA A 280 4.31 -10.22 -18.92
N PHE A 281 5.02 -9.56 -18.00
CA PHE A 281 5.87 -8.39 -18.27
C PHE A 281 7.19 -8.51 -17.52
N ASP A 282 8.28 -7.97 -18.07
CA ASP A 282 9.45 -7.69 -17.26
C ASP A 282 9.22 -6.45 -16.36
N ALA A 283 9.99 -6.34 -15.28
CA ALA A 283 9.78 -5.27 -14.28
C ALA A 283 9.98 -3.86 -14.87
N GLY A 284 10.90 -3.69 -15.83
CA GLY A 284 11.13 -2.42 -16.50
C GLY A 284 9.96 -2.02 -17.40
N GLU A 285 9.42 -2.97 -18.17
CA GLU A 285 8.24 -2.75 -18.99
C GLU A 285 7.03 -2.42 -18.12
N ALA A 286 6.81 -3.16 -17.03
CA ALA A 286 5.72 -2.90 -16.09
C ALA A 286 5.80 -1.49 -15.50
N ALA A 287 7.00 -1.07 -15.05
CA ALA A 287 7.21 0.27 -14.52
C ALA A 287 6.90 1.38 -15.54
N VAL A 288 7.34 1.21 -16.79
CA VAL A 288 7.05 2.18 -17.87
C VAL A 288 5.54 2.25 -18.14
N ARG A 289 4.86 1.10 -18.23
CA ARG A 289 3.40 1.03 -18.46
C ARG A 289 2.63 1.70 -17.33
N PHE A 290 3.03 1.46 -16.08
CA PHE A 290 2.41 2.10 -14.91
C PHE A 290 2.54 3.64 -14.95
N ILE A 291 3.71 4.16 -15.34
CA ILE A 291 3.91 5.61 -15.45
C ILE A 291 3.09 6.20 -16.62
N GLN A 292 2.82 5.42 -17.65
CA GLN A 292 2.01 5.83 -18.80
C GLN A 292 0.49 5.70 -18.55
N ALA A 293 0.11 4.93 -17.56
CA ALA A 293 -1.28 4.70 -17.18
C ALA A 293 -1.78 5.75 -16.21
#